data_0d4d75cf768fb65b370932713e7197fe
#
_entry.id   0d4d75cf768fb65b370932713e7197fe
#
_cell.length_a   1.000
_cell.length_b   1.000
_cell.length_c   1.000
_cell.angle_alpha   90.00
_cell.angle_beta   90.00
_cell.angle_gamma   90.00
#
_symmetry.space_group_name_H-M   'P 1'
#
loop_
_entity.id
_entity.type
_entity.pdbx_description
1 polymer ?
#
loop_
_entity_poly.entity_id
_entity_poly.type
_entity_poly.pdbx_seq_one_letter_code
_entity_poly.pdbx_strand_id
1 'polypeptide(L)'
;MRDDNWLENRFEQVWSLFFPELEKKNVYIKFKGKWKNKFGHIRKVKENNSEIAINSLFMDERVPEDVIKLTIAHEIVHYMHGFHSHLPKRYDHPHKGGVVDKELKKKGFGYALSKEKAWVKNEWPTLFNELMPVSLYNSTSCQF
;
A
#
# COMPACT_ATOMS: atom_id res chain seq x y z
N MET A 1 -15.66 -4.78 -10.05
CA MET A 1 -14.92 -3.53 -10.30
C MET A 1 -14.29 -3.03 -9.03
N ARG A 2 -13.03 -2.62 -9.11
CA ARG A 2 -12.30 -2.10 -7.93
C ARG A 2 -12.55 -0.62 -7.79
N ASP A 3 -13.22 -0.26 -6.72
CA ASP A 3 -13.47 1.12 -6.31
C ASP A 3 -13.11 1.25 -4.83
N ASP A 4 -13.38 2.41 -4.23
CA ASP A 4 -13.04 2.62 -2.81
C ASP A 4 -13.83 1.69 -1.89
N ASN A 5 -15.07 1.32 -2.24
CA ASN A 5 -15.83 0.35 -1.45
C ASN A 5 -15.18 -1.04 -1.49
N TRP A 6 -14.74 -1.47 -2.68
CA TRP A 6 -14.01 -2.72 -2.82
C TRP A 6 -12.75 -2.70 -1.96
N LEU A 7 -12.02 -1.59 -2.01
CA LEU A 7 -10.77 -1.41 -1.26
C LEU A 7 -11.02 -1.45 0.25
N GLU A 8 -12.06 -0.77 0.71
CA GLU A 8 -12.44 -0.79 2.12
C GLU A 8 -12.76 -2.20 2.60
N ASN A 9 -13.44 -3.00 1.79
CA ASN A 9 -13.72 -4.39 2.12
C ASN A 9 -12.44 -5.21 2.26
N ARG A 10 -11.48 -5.01 1.38
CA ARG A 10 -10.17 -5.70 1.47
C ARG A 10 -9.38 -5.24 2.69
N PHE A 11 -9.46 -3.95 3.00
CA PHE A 11 -8.85 -3.37 4.19
C PHE A 11 -9.37 -4.04 5.46
N GLU A 12 -10.70 -4.17 5.56
CA GLU A 12 -11.32 -4.85 6.70
C GLU A 12 -10.89 -6.31 6.80
N GLN A 13 -10.83 -7.02 5.67
CA GLN A 13 -10.40 -8.41 5.65
C GLN A 13 -8.94 -8.56 6.13
N VAL A 14 -8.05 -7.76 5.59
CA VAL A 14 -6.64 -7.81 5.97
C VAL A 14 -6.47 -7.48 7.44
N TRP A 15 -7.16 -6.44 7.91
CA TRP A 15 -7.09 -6.05 9.33
C TRP A 15 -7.58 -7.17 10.25
N SER A 16 -8.77 -7.70 9.99
CA SER A 16 -9.37 -8.74 10.82
C SER A 16 -8.57 -10.03 10.84
N LEU A 17 -8.01 -10.44 9.71
CA LEU A 17 -7.28 -11.70 9.58
C LEU A 17 -5.86 -11.63 10.12
N PHE A 18 -5.17 -10.51 9.90
CA PHE A 18 -3.74 -10.44 10.17
C PHE A 18 -3.36 -9.49 11.32
N PHE A 19 -4.28 -8.60 11.70
CA PHE A 19 -4.03 -7.64 12.78
C PHE A 19 -5.21 -7.62 13.77
N PRO A 20 -5.68 -8.80 14.23
CA PRO A 20 -6.91 -8.86 15.04
C PRO A 20 -6.80 -8.17 16.39
N GLU A 21 -5.58 -8.04 16.92
CA GLU A 21 -5.34 -7.42 18.23
C GLU A 21 -5.10 -5.93 18.14
N LEU A 22 -4.95 -5.39 16.92
CA LEU A 22 -4.70 -3.98 16.70
C LEU A 22 -6.04 -3.23 16.60
N GLU A 23 -6.25 -2.28 17.49
CA GLU A 23 -7.44 -1.45 17.44
C GLU A 23 -7.41 -0.55 16.20
N LYS A 24 -8.45 -0.61 15.39
CA LYS A 24 -8.61 0.20 14.20
C LYS A 24 -9.30 1.51 14.59
N LYS A 25 -8.51 2.57 14.68
CA LYS A 25 -9.02 3.86 15.16
C LYS A 25 -8.45 5.00 14.33
N ASN A 26 -9.32 5.90 13.88
CA ASN A 26 -8.94 7.11 13.16
C ASN A 26 -8.10 6.80 11.92
N VAL A 27 -8.49 5.79 11.15
CA VAL A 27 -7.78 5.38 9.94
C VAL A 27 -8.77 5.00 8.86
N TYR A 28 -8.49 5.41 7.65
CA TYR A 28 -9.28 5.04 6.48
C TYR A 28 -8.37 4.84 5.27
N ILE A 29 -8.93 4.26 4.23
CA ILE A 29 -8.17 3.87 3.03
C ILE A 29 -8.90 4.35 1.79
N LYS A 30 -8.13 4.72 0.76
CA LYS A 30 -8.69 5.05 -0.54
C LYS A 30 -7.65 4.86 -1.64
N PHE A 31 -8.12 4.70 -2.87
CA PHE A 31 -7.24 4.79 -4.03
C PHE A 31 -6.87 6.23 -4.27
N LYS A 32 -5.58 6.49 -4.52
CA LYS A 32 -5.08 7.85 -4.73
C LYS A 32 -3.72 7.80 -5.40
N GLY A 33 -3.52 8.70 -6.37
CA GLY A 33 -2.23 8.84 -7.04
C GLY A 33 -2.00 7.84 -8.15
N LYS A 34 -1.02 8.13 -9.00
CA LYS A 34 -0.62 7.29 -10.12
C LYS A 34 0.90 7.28 -10.16
N TRP A 35 1.49 6.29 -9.51
CA TRP A 35 2.94 6.25 -9.30
C TRP A 35 3.56 4.99 -9.88
N LYS A 36 4.75 5.12 -10.45
CA LYS A 36 5.52 3.97 -10.94
C LYS A 36 6.20 3.21 -9.81
N ASN A 37 6.84 3.95 -8.89
CA ASN A 37 7.72 3.35 -7.88
C ASN A 37 7.16 3.41 -6.47
N LYS A 38 5.85 3.58 -6.34
CA LYS A 38 5.20 3.67 -5.05
C LYS A 38 3.83 3.03 -5.14
N PHE A 39 3.56 2.09 -4.26
CA PHE A 39 2.29 1.35 -4.27
C PHE A 39 1.29 1.87 -3.26
N GLY A 40 1.77 2.46 -2.20
CA GLY A 40 0.91 3.05 -1.20
C GLY A 40 1.68 3.92 -0.23
N HIS A 41 0.95 4.63 0.62
CA HIS A 41 1.53 5.35 1.74
C HIS A 41 0.49 5.55 2.84
N ILE A 42 0.96 5.93 4.01
CA ILE A 42 0.11 6.39 5.09
C ILE A 42 0.57 7.78 5.50
N ARG A 43 -0.36 8.67 5.81
CA ARG A 43 -0.03 10.00 6.32
C ARG A 43 -1.11 10.50 7.27
N LYS A 44 -0.73 11.38 8.19
CA LYS A 44 -1.68 12.06 9.05
C LYS A 44 -2.41 13.14 8.28
N VAL A 45 -3.70 13.22 8.50
CA VAL A 45 -4.57 14.26 7.94
C VAL A 45 -5.31 14.94 9.08
N LYS A 46 -6.31 15.77 8.78
CA LYS A 46 -7.04 16.56 9.77
C LYS A 46 -7.58 15.68 10.92
N GLU A 47 -7.63 16.25 12.10
CA GLU A 47 -8.24 15.67 13.30
C GLU A 47 -7.58 14.36 13.76
N ASN A 48 -6.26 14.26 13.57
CA ASN A 48 -5.50 13.07 13.94
C ASN A 48 -5.91 11.80 13.21
N ASN A 49 -6.57 11.92 12.07
CA ASN A 49 -6.87 10.78 11.24
C ASN A 49 -5.65 10.33 10.44
N SER A 50 -5.56 9.04 10.17
CA SER A 50 -4.56 8.48 9.28
C SER A 50 -5.23 8.11 7.96
N GLU A 51 -4.65 8.56 6.86
CA GLU A 51 -5.10 8.21 5.52
C GLU A 51 -4.11 7.24 4.89
N ILE A 52 -4.61 6.06 4.53
CA ILE A 52 -3.85 5.12 3.73
C ILE A 52 -4.26 5.31 2.28
N ALA A 53 -3.29 5.54 1.41
CA ALA A 53 -3.52 5.67 -0.02
C ALA A 53 -2.91 4.46 -0.72
N ILE A 54 -3.69 3.85 -1.60
CA ILE A 54 -3.24 2.77 -2.48
C ILE A 54 -3.23 3.32 -3.90
N ASN A 55 -2.15 3.07 -4.61
CA ASN A 55 -1.97 3.51 -5.98
C ASN A 55 -3.23 3.26 -6.81
N SER A 56 -3.83 4.33 -7.37
CA SER A 56 -5.08 4.21 -8.11
C SER A 56 -4.95 3.41 -9.40
N LEU A 57 -3.72 3.23 -9.93
CA LEU A 57 -3.50 2.33 -11.05
C LEU A 57 -3.84 0.89 -10.70
N PHE A 58 -3.88 0.55 -9.41
CA PHE A 58 -4.24 -0.78 -8.93
C PHE A 58 -5.75 -1.06 -8.98
N MET A 59 -6.55 -0.09 -9.42
CA MET A 59 -7.94 -0.35 -9.77
C MET A 59 -8.05 -1.25 -10.99
N ASP A 60 -7.02 -1.31 -11.81
CA ASP A 60 -6.98 -2.20 -12.97
C ASP A 60 -6.85 -3.65 -12.50
N GLU A 61 -7.71 -4.51 -13.02
CA GLU A 61 -7.81 -5.90 -12.57
C GLU A 61 -6.64 -6.77 -13.01
N ARG A 62 -5.76 -6.26 -13.87
CA ARG A 62 -4.53 -6.95 -14.22
C ARG A 62 -3.50 -6.92 -13.09
N VAL A 63 -3.64 -5.98 -12.15
CA VAL A 63 -2.83 -5.99 -10.93
C VAL A 63 -3.32 -7.12 -10.02
N PRO A 64 -2.46 -8.05 -9.61
CA PRO A 64 -2.90 -9.15 -8.73
C PRO A 64 -3.47 -8.63 -7.41
N GLU A 65 -4.57 -9.21 -6.99
CA GLU A 65 -5.20 -8.83 -5.72
C GLU A 65 -4.25 -9.04 -4.54
N ASP A 66 -3.41 -10.06 -4.60
CA ASP A 66 -2.43 -10.31 -3.54
C ASP A 66 -1.42 -9.17 -3.38
N VAL A 67 -1.07 -8.48 -4.45
CA VAL A 67 -0.21 -7.30 -4.39
C VAL A 67 -0.90 -6.18 -3.62
N ILE A 68 -2.19 -6.00 -3.86
CA ILE A 68 -2.97 -4.97 -3.16
C ILE A 68 -3.09 -5.32 -1.67
N LYS A 69 -3.40 -6.56 -1.34
CA LYS A 69 -3.50 -7.00 0.05
C LYS A 69 -2.18 -6.84 0.80
N LEU A 70 -1.07 -7.17 0.14
CA LEU A 70 0.25 -7.00 0.73
C LEU A 70 0.57 -5.52 0.95
N THR A 71 0.22 -4.66 -0.01
CA THR A 71 0.40 -3.21 0.15
C THR A 71 -0.43 -2.67 1.31
N ILE A 72 -1.67 -3.12 1.43
CA ILE A 72 -2.53 -2.77 2.57
C ILE A 72 -1.85 -3.19 3.88
N ALA A 73 -1.39 -4.42 3.96
CA ALA A 73 -0.73 -4.93 5.17
C ALA A 73 0.53 -4.13 5.51
N HIS A 74 1.31 -3.75 4.51
CA HIS A 74 2.50 -2.91 4.69
C HIS A 74 2.14 -1.58 5.36
N GLU A 75 1.08 -0.93 4.89
CA GLU A 75 0.65 0.35 5.48
C GLU A 75 0.05 0.16 6.88
N ILE A 76 -0.63 -0.95 7.13
CA ILE A 76 -1.10 -1.25 8.50
C ILE A 76 0.07 -1.45 9.45
N VAL A 77 1.17 -2.07 8.99
CA VAL A 77 2.38 -2.20 9.83
C VAL A 77 2.93 -0.82 10.19
N HIS A 78 2.97 0.12 9.25
CA HIS A 78 3.38 1.50 9.56
C HIS A 78 2.46 2.12 10.60
N TYR A 79 1.16 1.93 10.48
CA TYR A 79 0.18 2.40 11.46
C TYR A 79 0.48 1.80 12.84
N MET A 80 0.69 0.48 12.89
CA MET A 80 0.99 -0.24 14.13
C MET A 80 2.29 0.25 14.77
N HIS A 81 3.31 0.55 13.96
CA HIS A 81 4.59 1.05 14.44
C HIS A 81 4.56 2.53 14.82
N GLY A 82 3.41 3.20 14.69
CA GLY A 82 3.25 4.59 15.10
C GLY A 82 3.71 5.62 14.09
N PHE A 83 3.90 5.23 12.81
CA PHE A 83 4.22 6.18 11.76
C PHE A 83 2.93 6.74 11.16
N HIS A 84 2.76 8.05 11.28
CA HIS A 84 1.57 8.75 10.82
C HIS A 84 0.27 8.21 11.41
N SER A 85 0.32 7.77 12.67
CA SER A 85 -0.85 7.29 13.40
C SER A 85 -0.86 7.87 14.82
N HIS A 86 -1.92 7.58 15.57
CA HIS A 86 -2.04 8.04 16.95
C HIS A 86 -1.20 7.21 17.93
N LEU A 87 -0.64 6.09 17.46
CA LEU A 87 0.12 5.17 18.30
C LEU A 87 1.54 5.68 18.55
N PRO A 88 2.17 5.24 19.65
CA PRO A 88 3.56 5.59 19.90
C PRO A 88 4.47 5.03 18.82
N LYS A 89 5.46 5.83 18.45
CA LYS A 89 6.44 5.47 17.44
C LYS A 89 7.39 4.41 18.01
N ARG A 90 7.44 3.24 17.39
CA ARG A 90 8.31 2.12 17.86
C ARG A 90 9.74 2.20 17.40
N TYR A 91 9.97 2.82 16.24
CA TYR A 91 11.27 2.90 15.59
C TYR A 91 11.53 4.31 15.12
N ASP A 92 12.79 4.71 15.03
CA ASP A 92 13.15 6.04 14.54
C ASP A 92 12.87 6.21 13.05
N HIS A 93 13.00 5.12 12.29
CA HIS A 93 12.79 5.12 10.83
C HIS A 93 11.82 4.01 10.44
N PRO A 94 10.91 4.26 9.48
CA PRO A 94 9.86 3.29 9.16
C PRO A 94 10.37 2.00 8.51
N HIS A 95 11.47 2.05 7.75
CA HIS A 95 11.95 0.87 7.02
C HIS A 95 13.33 0.37 7.46
N LYS A 96 14.01 1.09 8.32
CA LYS A 96 15.38 0.74 8.72
C LYS A 96 15.42 -0.62 9.41
N GLY A 97 16.39 -1.45 9.01
CA GLY A 97 16.54 -2.79 9.57
C GLY A 97 15.52 -3.80 9.08
N GLY A 98 14.75 -3.46 8.04
CA GLY A 98 13.76 -4.37 7.49
C GLY A 98 12.60 -4.66 8.43
N VAL A 99 12.28 -3.73 9.33
CA VAL A 99 11.27 -3.96 10.38
C VAL A 99 9.88 -4.26 9.83
N VAL A 100 9.50 -3.64 8.70
CA VAL A 100 8.19 -3.89 8.07
C VAL A 100 8.15 -5.30 7.50
N ASP A 101 9.14 -5.69 6.71
CA ASP A 101 9.18 -7.02 6.10
C ASP A 101 9.26 -8.12 7.15
N LYS A 102 10.00 -7.89 8.24
CA LYS A 102 10.06 -8.84 9.35
C LYS A 102 8.69 -9.04 9.98
N GLU A 103 7.96 -7.96 10.19
CA GLU A 103 6.60 -8.04 10.76
C GLU A 103 5.65 -8.75 9.80
N LEU A 104 5.74 -8.44 8.51
CA LEU A 104 4.91 -9.11 7.49
C LEU A 104 5.20 -10.61 7.42
N LYS A 105 6.45 -11.00 7.52
CA LYS A 105 6.81 -12.43 7.56
C LYS A 105 6.24 -13.13 8.77
N LYS A 106 6.29 -12.48 9.94
CA LYS A 106 5.67 -13.01 11.17
C LYS A 106 4.17 -13.21 10.99
N LYS A 107 3.52 -12.37 10.21
CA LYS A 107 2.09 -12.43 9.97
C LYS A 107 1.70 -13.40 8.86
N GLY A 108 2.68 -14.05 8.23
CA GLY A 108 2.42 -15.07 7.21
C GLY A 108 2.54 -14.58 5.77
N PHE A 109 3.08 -13.38 5.55
CA PHE A 109 3.20 -12.81 4.21
C PHE A 109 4.53 -13.13 3.51
N GLY A 110 5.34 -14.08 4.01
CA GLY A 110 6.64 -14.36 3.43
C GLY A 110 6.57 -14.76 1.96
N TYR A 111 5.64 -15.65 1.62
CA TYR A 111 5.42 -16.09 0.24
C TYR A 111 4.93 -14.94 -0.64
N ALA A 112 3.97 -14.15 -0.12
CA ALA A 112 3.42 -13.01 -0.84
C ALA A 112 4.50 -11.95 -1.14
N LEU A 113 5.42 -11.72 -0.20
CA LEU A 113 6.55 -10.82 -0.42
C LEU A 113 7.44 -11.28 -1.58
N SER A 114 7.74 -12.58 -1.64
CA SER A 114 8.55 -13.14 -2.73
C SER A 114 7.85 -12.99 -4.08
N LYS A 115 6.57 -13.27 -4.13
CA LYS A 115 5.77 -13.15 -5.35
C LYS A 115 5.66 -11.68 -5.79
N GLU A 116 5.50 -10.77 -4.86
CA GLU A 116 5.46 -9.33 -5.19
C GLU A 116 6.76 -8.88 -5.84
N LYS A 117 7.89 -9.26 -5.28
CA LYS A 117 9.20 -8.89 -5.84
C LYS A 117 9.33 -9.35 -7.29
N ALA A 118 8.93 -10.58 -7.58
CA ALA A 118 8.97 -11.12 -8.94
C ALA A 118 8.00 -10.36 -9.85
N TRP A 119 6.81 -10.06 -9.39
CA TRP A 119 5.82 -9.33 -10.17
C TRP A 119 6.27 -7.90 -10.47
N VAL A 120 6.83 -7.20 -9.49
CA VAL A 120 7.36 -5.85 -9.65
C VAL A 120 8.47 -5.81 -10.68
N LYS A 121 9.33 -6.81 -10.67
CA LYS A 121 10.46 -6.89 -11.59
C LYS A 121 10.03 -7.26 -13.01
N ASN A 122 9.16 -8.26 -13.13
CA ASN A 122 8.89 -8.91 -14.41
C ASN A 122 7.64 -8.40 -15.12
N GLU A 123 6.66 -7.87 -14.40
CA GLU A 123 5.36 -7.54 -14.98
C GLU A 123 4.93 -6.09 -14.81
N TRP A 124 5.20 -5.51 -13.66
CA TRP A 124 4.74 -4.15 -13.37
C TRP A 124 5.27 -3.10 -14.37
N PRO A 125 6.55 -3.11 -14.80
CA PRO A 125 7.02 -2.07 -15.72
C PRO A 125 6.22 -2.03 -17.03
N THR A 126 5.91 -3.19 -17.59
CA THR A 126 5.11 -3.27 -18.82
C THR A 126 3.68 -2.80 -18.57
N LEU A 127 3.07 -3.25 -17.50
CA LEU A 127 1.71 -2.85 -17.14
C LEU A 127 1.63 -1.35 -16.88
N PHE A 128 2.58 -0.80 -16.14
CA PHE A 128 2.62 0.63 -15.88
C PHE A 128 2.66 1.43 -17.18
N ASN A 129 3.49 1.01 -18.15
CA ASN A 129 3.58 1.69 -19.43
C ASN A 129 2.27 1.61 -20.22
N GLU A 130 1.53 0.53 -20.08
CA GLU A 130 0.21 0.41 -20.72
C GLU A 130 -0.84 1.29 -20.05
N LEU A 131 -0.79 1.40 -18.71
CA LEU A 131 -1.71 2.23 -17.95
C LEU A 131 -1.38 3.73 -18.06
N MET A 132 -0.11 4.04 -18.28
CA MET A 132 0.39 5.41 -18.43
C MET A 132 1.14 5.50 -19.77
N PRO A 133 0.41 5.62 -20.89
CA PRO A 133 1.05 5.65 -22.21
C PRO A 133 2.07 6.75 -22.35
N VAL A 134 3.10 6.50 -23.15
CA VAL A 134 4.23 7.41 -23.38
C VAL A 134 3.79 8.84 -23.68
N SER A 135 2.71 8.99 -24.48
CA SER A 135 2.18 10.31 -24.81
C SER A 135 1.74 11.11 -23.58
N LEU A 136 1.06 10.47 -22.61
CA LEU A 136 0.65 11.12 -21.37
C LEU A 136 1.84 11.35 -20.44
N TYR A 137 2.73 10.39 -20.37
CA TYR A 137 3.93 10.48 -19.55
C TYR A 137 4.84 11.60 -20.03
N ASN A 138 5.08 11.68 -21.35
CA ASN A 138 5.92 12.70 -21.94
C ASN A 138 5.33 14.11 -21.80
N SER A 139 4.01 14.26 -21.91
CA SER A 139 3.41 15.58 -21.72
C SER A 139 3.57 16.04 -20.26
N THR A 140 3.60 15.13 -19.30
CA THR A 140 3.91 15.44 -17.91
C THR A 140 5.37 15.82 -17.76
N SER A 141 6.28 15.06 -18.39
CA SER A 141 7.72 15.29 -18.34
C SER A 141 8.13 16.60 -18.98
N CYS A 142 7.48 16.97 -20.07
CA CYS A 142 7.80 18.18 -20.80
C CYS A 142 7.53 19.46 -20.02
N GLN A 143 6.88 19.36 -18.88
CA GLN A 143 6.61 20.49 -18.00
C GLN A 143 7.75 20.80 -17.02
N PHE A 144 8.76 19.98 -17.04
CA PHE A 144 9.93 20.18 -16.19
C PHE A 144 11.08 20.91 -16.96
#